data_bc58b66b7b2f627655f749b56c8b5567
#
_entry.id   bc58b66b7b2f627655f749b56c8b5567
#
_cell.length_a   1.000
_cell.length_b   1.000
_cell.length_c   1.000
_cell.angle_alpha   90.00
_cell.angle_beta   90.00
_cell.angle_gamma   90.00
#
_symmetry.space_group_name_H-M   'P 1'
#
loop_
_entity.id
_entity.type
_entity.pdbx_description
1 polymer ?
#
loop_
_entity_poly.entity_id
_entity_poly.type
_entity_poly.pdbx_seq_one_letter_code
_entity_poly.pdbx_strand_id
1 'polypeptide(L)'
;MKENIALFLAILYLIYRYKTYKNVNKIIEDRIENVHRPFFKRIQDVLQCSKEDAEKVGLALDKYFVPLKSKFYKIDNNTYSFVDEGGFKGSFSIDQNHNLLTLEYNGVDLLALH
;
A
#
# COMPACT_ATOMS: atom_id res chain seq x y z
N MET A 1 -12.37 48.80 -15.71
CA MET A 1 -12.23 48.39 -14.32
C MET A 1 -12.80 47.00 -14.03
N LYS A 2 -13.98 46.66 -14.54
CA LYS A 2 -14.57 45.35 -14.32
C LYS A 2 -13.75 44.20 -14.95
N GLU A 3 -13.12 44.40 -16.08
CA GLU A 3 -12.30 43.40 -16.77
C GLU A 3 -11.03 43.09 -16.02
N ASN A 4 -10.39 44.05 -15.34
CA ASN A 4 -9.17 43.84 -14.56
C ASN A 4 -9.45 43.05 -13.28
N ILE A 5 -10.62 43.23 -12.68
CA ILE A 5 -11.04 42.44 -11.47
C ILE A 5 -11.30 40.99 -11.83
N ALA A 6 -11.96 40.69 -12.94
CA ALA A 6 -12.21 39.36 -13.41
C ALA A 6 -10.90 38.61 -13.73
N LEU A 7 -9.95 39.26 -14.37
CA LEU A 7 -8.63 38.69 -14.66
C LEU A 7 -7.85 38.40 -13.36
N PHE A 8 -7.89 39.30 -12.40
CA PHE A 8 -7.24 39.14 -11.10
C PHE A 8 -7.79 37.97 -10.34
N LEU A 9 -9.10 37.78 -10.32
CA LEU A 9 -9.76 36.64 -9.67
C LEU A 9 -9.42 35.31 -10.35
N ALA A 10 -9.32 35.30 -11.68
CA ALA A 10 -8.92 34.10 -12.43
C ALA A 10 -7.50 33.69 -12.09
N ILE A 11 -6.58 34.64 -11.96
CA ILE A 11 -5.17 34.37 -11.58
C ILE A 11 -5.10 33.81 -10.16
N LEU A 12 -5.83 34.40 -9.20
CA LEU A 12 -5.89 33.89 -7.83
C LEU A 12 -6.44 32.47 -7.77
N TYR A 13 -7.46 32.15 -8.55
CA TYR A 13 -8.04 30.80 -8.62
C TYR A 13 -7.01 29.77 -9.15
N LEU A 14 -6.26 30.13 -10.19
CA LEU A 14 -5.22 29.25 -10.74
C LEU A 14 -4.09 29.01 -9.74
N ILE A 15 -3.68 30.03 -8.99
CA ILE A 15 -2.66 29.89 -7.94
C ILE A 15 -3.15 28.98 -6.83
N TYR A 16 -4.39 29.14 -6.38
CA TYR A 16 -5.00 28.32 -5.36
C TYR A 16 -5.05 26.85 -5.79
N ARG A 17 -5.50 26.59 -7.01
CA ARG A 17 -5.58 25.23 -7.56
C ARG A 17 -4.20 24.57 -7.68
N TYR A 18 -3.19 25.32 -8.08
CA TYR A 18 -1.81 24.84 -8.15
C TYR A 18 -1.26 24.45 -6.79
N LYS A 19 -1.49 25.27 -5.76
CA LYS A 19 -1.06 24.97 -4.39
C LYS A 19 -1.76 23.72 -3.84
N THR A 20 -3.05 23.57 -4.08
CA THR A 20 -3.82 22.40 -3.65
C THR A 20 -3.30 21.12 -4.30
N TYR A 21 -3.02 21.15 -5.61
CA TYR A 21 -2.44 20.05 -6.36
C TYR A 21 -1.07 19.64 -5.80
N LYS A 22 -0.21 20.59 -5.52
CA LYS A 22 1.13 20.33 -4.95
C LYS A 22 1.06 19.71 -3.56
N ASN A 23 0.14 20.13 -2.72
CA ASN A 23 -0.06 19.57 -1.38
C ASN A 23 -0.55 18.12 -1.45
N VAL A 24 -1.45 17.78 -2.38
CA VAL A 24 -1.94 16.42 -2.59
C VAL A 24 -0.78 15.49 -3.01
N ASN A 25 0.07 15.91 -3.95
CA ASN A 25 1.22 15.13 -4.37
C ASN A 25 2.19 14.87 -3.22
N LYS A 26 2.44 15.85 -2.37
CA LYS A 26 3.31 15.71 -1.20
C LYS A 26 2.75 14.68 -0.20
N ILE A 27 1.44 14.69 0.05
CA ILE A 27 0.78 13.72 0.93
C ILE A 27 0.93 12.31 0.37
N ILE A 28 0.77 12.10 -0.94
CA ILE A 28 0.94 10.81 -1.60
C ILE A 28 2.39 10.33 -1.47
N GLU A 29 3.37 11.18 -1.72
CA GLU A 29 4.79 10.84 -1.58
C GLU A 29 5.14 10.46 -0.14
N ASP A 30 4.70 11.22 0.86
CA ASP A 30 4.92 10.93 2.28
C ASP A 30 4.32 9.56 2.66
N ARG A 31 3.13 9.24 2.16
CA ARG A 31 2.48 7.96 2.42
C ARG A 31 3.26 6.79 1.81
N ILE A 32 3.76 6.92 0.58
CA ILE A 32 4.57 5.90 -0.08
C ILE A 32 5.85 5.64 0.74
N GLU A 33 6.55 6.69 1.18
CA GLU A 33 7.79 6.54 1.92
C GLU A 33 7.58 6.01 3.35
N ASN A 34 6.55 6.48 4.06
CA ASN A 34 6.39 6.18 5.48
C ASN A 34 5.57 4.92 5.75
N VAL A 35 4.77 4.45 4.80
CA VAL A 35 3.87 3.31 5.00
C VAL A 35 4.17 2.17 4.02
N HIS A 36 4.22 2.43 2.71
CA HIS A 36 4.39 1.38 1.70
C HIS A 36 5.80 0.83 1.65
N ARG A 37 6.85 1.66 1.73
CA ARG A 37 8.24 1.17 1.71
C ARG A 37 8.57 0.29 2.90
N PRO A 38 8.24 0.67 4.15
CA PRO A 38 8.45 -0.24 5.28
C PRO A 38 7.67 -1.55 5.16
N PHE A 39 6.46 -1.51 4.60
CA PHE A 39 5.65 -2.69 4.34
C PHE A 39 6.33 -3.63 3.35
N PHE A 40 6.77 -3.12 2.21
CA PHE A 40 7.47 -3.90 1.20
C PHE A 40 8.80 -4.45 1.72
N LYS A 41 9.52 -3.69 2.53
CA LYS A 41 10.78 -4.13 3.13
C LYS A 41 10.57 -5.28 4.11
N ARG A 42 9.52 -5.24 4.92
CA ARG A 42 9.19 -6.36 5.82
C ARG A 42 8.86 -7.64 5.04
N ILE A 43 8.15 -7.50 3.92
CA ILE A 43 7.89 -8.63 3.02
C ILE A 43 9.19 -9.14 2.41
N GLN A 44 10.05 -8.27 1.92
CA GLN A 44 11.36 -8.63 1.36
C GLN A 44 12.21 -9.39 2.37
N ASP A 45 12.24 -8.93 3.61
CA ASP A 45 13.04 -9.56 4.67
C ASP A 45 12.52 -10.97 5.02
N VAL A 46 11.20 -11.16 5.10
CA VAL A 46 10.63 -12.46 5.45
C VAL A 46 10.69 -13.46 4.29
N LEU A 47 10.49 -13.00 3.05
CA LEU A 47 10.56 -13.83 1.84
C LEU A 47 11.98 -14.08 1.37
N GLN A 48 12.93 -13.22 1.74
CA GLN A 48 14.32 -13.25 1.28
C GLN A 48 14.39 -13.22 -0.26
N CYS A 49 13.63 -12.32 -0.87
CA CYS A 49 13.52 -12.18 -2.33
C CYS A 49 14.03 -10.81 -2.80
N SER A 50 13.97 -10.57 -4.11
CA SER A 50 14.30 -9.27 -4.69
C SER A 50 13.29 -8.20 -4.29
N LYS A 51 13.68 -6.95 -4.45
CA LYS A 51 12.81 -5.81 -4.18
C LYS A 51 11.57 -5.83 -5.07
N GLU A 52 11.73 -6.17 -6.35
CA GLU A 52 10.63 -6.26 -7.31
C GLU A 52 9.62 -7.35 -6.92
N ASP A 53 10.10 -8.51 -6.50
CA ASP A 53 9.24 -9.60 -6.05
C ASP A 53 8.50 -9.25 -4.76
N ALA A 54 9.16 -8.58 -3.83
CA ALA A 54 8.53 -8.09 -2.60
C ALA A 54 7.44 -7.07 -2.89
N GLU A 55 7.67 -6.15 -3.82
CA GLU A 55 6.66 -5.17 -4.24
C GLU A 55 5.45 -5.85 -4.89
N LYS A 56 5.69 -6.88 -5.72
CA LYS A 56 4.61 -7.66 -6.34
C LYS A 56 3.71 -8.31 -5.29
N VAL A 57 4.30 -8.98 -4.31
CA VAL A 57 3.55 -9.60 -3.20
C VAL A 57 2.85 -8.53 -2.37
N GLY A 58 3.54 -7.45 -2.04
CA GLY A 58 2.99 -6.35 -1.26
C GLY A 58 1.79 -5.68 -1.92
N LEU A 59 1.85 -5.44 -3.22
CA LEU A 59 0.73 -4.87 -3.97
C LEU A 59 -0.45 -5.83 -4.00
N ALA A 60 -0.22 -7.14 -4.14
CA ALA A 60 -1.28 -8.13 -4.08
C ALA A 60 -1.96 -8.15 -2.71
N LEU A 61 -1.19 -8.11 -1.63
CA LEU A 61 -1.74 -8.06 -0.26
C LEU A 61 -2.51 -6.76 -0.01
N ASP A 62 -2.00 -5.63 -0.47
CA ASP A 62 -2.67 -4.33 -0.33
C ASP A 62 -4.00 -4.30 -1.10
N LYS A 63 -4.05 -4.93 -2.26
CA LYS A 63 -5.29 -5.06 -3.06
C LYS A 63 -6.42 -5.71 -2.26
N TYR A 64 -6.11 -6.66 -1.39
CA TYR A 64 -7.07 -7.36 -0.53
C TYR A 64 -7.17 -6.76 0.88
N PHE A 65 -6.67 -5.53 1.06
CA PHE A 65 -6.80 -4.75 2.30
C PHE A 65 -6.06 -5.33 3.50
N VAL A 66 -4.97 -6.06 3.27
CA VAL A 66 -4.07 -6.47 4.37
C VAL A 66 -3.47 -5.21 5.00
N PRO A 67 -3.53 -5.06 6.34
CA PRO A 67 -3.02 -3.85 6.98
C PRO A 67 -1.53 -3.61 6.72
N LEU A 68 -1.18 -2.39 6.30
CA LEU A 68 0.18 -2.03 5.87
C LEU A 68 1.21 -2.02 7.02
N LYS A 69 0.74 -1.99 8.26
CA LYS A 69 1.61 -2.07 9.44
C LYS A 69 1.72 -3.47 10.04
N SER A 70 1.26 -4.49 9.30
CA SER A 70 1.35 -5.89 9.73
C SER A 70 2.80 -6.34 9.86
N LYS A 71 3.05 -7.24 10.81
CA LYS A 71 4.32 -7.96 10.95
C LYS A 71 4.19 -9.32 10.31
N PHE A 72 5.26 -9.78 9.64
CA PHE A 72 5.26 -11.02 8.86
C PHE A 72 6.17 -12.06 9.47
N TYR A 73 5.76 -13.34 9.41
CA TYR A 73 6.51 -14.48 9.91
C TYR A 73 6.44 -15.62 8.91
N LYS A 74 7.55 -16.34 8.75
CA LYS A 74 7.60 -17.52 7.89
C LYS A 74 7.06 -18.73 8.66
N ILE A 75 6.09 -19.45 8.07
CA ILE A 75 5.56 -20.70 8.62
C ILE A 75 6.22 -21.89 7.92
N ASP A 76 6.27 -21.87 6.58
CA ASP A 76 6.74 -22.96 5.74
C ASP A 76 7.47 -22.37 4.51
N ASN A 77 7.91 -23.20 3.58
CA ASN A 77 8.70 -22.74 2.40
C ASN A 77 7.99 -21.68 1.56
N ASN A 78 6.67 -21.75 1.45
CA ASN A 78 5.88 -20.80 0.65
C ASN A 78 4.70 -20.22 1.42
N THR A 79 4.59 -20.46 2.72
CA THR A 79 3.50 -20.00 3.56
C THR A 79 4.00 -19.06 4.64
N TYR A 80 3.31 -17.97 4.84
CA TYR A 80 3.68 -16.89 5.77
C TYR A 80 2.47 -16.47 6.57
N SER A 81 2.70 -16.10 7.83
CA SER A 81 1.66 -15.51 8.68
C SER A 81 1.92 -14.02 8.87
N PHE A 82 0.88 -13.30 9.22
CA PHE A 82 1.00 -11.88 9.57
C PHE A 82 0.06 -11.55 10.74
N VAL A 83 0.45 -10.53 11.49
CA VAL A 83 -0.32 -10.02 12.63
C VAL A 83 -0.39 -8.50 12.48
N ASP A 84 -1.59 -7.93 12.54
CA ASP A 84 -1.78 -6.49 12.48
C ASP A 84 -1.57 -5.81 13.85
N GLU A 85 -1.71 -4.50 13.91
CA GLU A 85 -1.56 -3.73 15.16
C GLU A 85 -2.62 -4.09 16.21
N GLY A 86 -3.81 -4.50 15.77
CA GLY A 86 -4.90 -4.91 16.65
C GLY A 86 -4.80 -6.35 17.17
N GLY A 87 -3.75 -7.09 16.78
CA GLY A 87 -3.56 -8.48 17.18
C GLY A 87 -4.32 -9.49 16.33
N PHE A 88 -4.99 -9.08 15.26
CA PHE A 88 -5.65 -9.99 14.33
C PHE A 88 -4.63 -10.69 13.45
N LYS A 89 -4.78 -12.01 13.32
CA LYS A 89 -3.84 -12.86 12.59
C LYS A 89 -4.38 -13.23 11.21
N GLY A 90 -3.46 -13.40 10.28
CA GLY A 90 -3.75 -13.90 8.96
C GLY A 90 -2.59 -14.74 8.43
N SER A 91 -2.79 -15.34 7.25
CA SER A 91 -1.76 -16.10 6.56
C SER A 91 -1.94 -15.99 5.05
N PHE A 92 -0.86 -16.15 4.32
CA PHE A 92 -0.90 -16.21 2.86
C PHE A 92 0.16 -17.18 2.35
N SER A 93 -0.07 -17.71 1.15
CA SER A 93 0.93 -18.51 0.45
C SER A 93 1.14 -17.98 -0.96
N ILE A 94 2.32 -18.24 -1.51
CA ILE A 94 2.73 -17.79 -2.83
C ILE A 94 3.29 -18.95 -3.64
N ASP A 95 3.25 -18.83 -4.98
CA ASP A 95 3.89 -19.80 -5.88
C ASP A 95 5.35 -19.39 -6.17
N GLN A 96 6.01 -20.15 -7.06
CA GLN A 96 7.40 -19.88 -7.43
C GLN A 96 7.60 -18.53 -8.13
N ASN A 97 6.55 -17.98 -8.73
CA ASN A 97 6.55 -16.69 -9.41
C ASN A 97 6.08 -15.55 -8.51
N HIS A 98 5.96 -15.79 -7.21
CA HIS A 98 5.47 -14.83 -6.22
C HIS A 98 4.04 -14.36 -6.47
N ASN A 99 3.21 -15.22 -7.06
CA ASN A 99 1.78 -14.99 -7.18
C ASN A 99 1.06 -15.49 -5.92
N LEU A 100 0.08 -14.74 -5.46
CA LEU A 100 -0.69 -15.10 -4.28
C LEU A 100 -1.59 -16.29 -4.57
N LEU A 101 -1.40 -17.39 -3.81
CA LEU A 101 -2.21 -18.61 -3.93
C LEU A 101 -3.35 -18.63 -2.94
N THR A 102 -3.07 -18.30 -1.68
CA THR A 102 -4.07 -18.26 -0.60
C THR A 102 -3.88 -17.00 0.22
N LEU A 103 -4.98 -16.50 0.79
CA LEU A 103 -4.94 -15.36 1.71
C LEU A 103 -6.12 -15.48 2.68
N GLU A 104 -5.80 -15.65 3.95
CA GLU A 104 -6.76 -15.70 5.04
C GLU A 104 -6.46 -14.59 6.04
N TYR A 105 -7.49 -13.92 6.52
CA TYR A 105 -7.36 -12.87 7.53
C TYR A 105 -8.50 -13.00 8.53
N ASN A 106 -8.14 -13.14 9.81
CA ASN A 106 -9.09 -13.32 10.92
C ASN A 106 -10.10 -14.45 10.67
N GLY A 107 -9.64 -15.58 10.10
CA GLY A 107 -10.46 -16.74 9.79
C GLY A 107 -11.27 -16.63 8.49
N VAL A 108 -11.12 -15.58 7.72
CA VAL A 108 -11.86 -15.34 6.46
C VAL A 108 -10.92 -15.51 5.28
N ASP A 109 -11.33 -16.33 4.29
CA ASP A 109 -10.60 -16.47 3.02
C ASP A 109 -10.92 -15.26 2.11
N LEU A 110 -9.97 -14.33 2.02
CA LEU A 110 -10.18 -13.09 1.28
C LEU A 110 -10.21 -13.31 -0.24
N LEU A 111 -9.57 -14.36 -0.75
CA LEU A 111 -9.60 -14.66 -2.19
C LEU A 111 -10.95 -15.24 -2.62
N ALA A 112 -11.64 -15.94 -1.73
CA ALA A 112 -12.96 -16.51 -2.03
C ALA A 112 -14.06 -15.45 -2.10
N LEU A 113 -13.83 -14.23 -1.56
CA LEU A 113 -14.78 -13.12 -1.58
C LEU A 113 -14.78 -12.34 -2.90
N HIS A 114 -13.87 -12.64 -3.81
CA HIS A 114 -13.73 -11.93 -5.09
C HIS A 114 -14.06 -12.79 -6.31
#